data_3e274bd05442b2b9e53a47cdd91ba185
#
_entry.id   3e274bd05442b2b9e53a47cdd91ba185
#
_cell.length_a   1.000
_cell.length_b   1.000
_cell.length_c   1.000
_cell.angle_alpha   90.00
_cell.angle_beta   90.00
_cell.angle_gamma   90.00
#
_symmetry.space_group_name_H-M   'P 1'
#
loop_
_entity.id
_entity.type
_entity.pdbx_description
1 polymer ?
#
loop_
_entity_poly.entity_id
_entity_poly.type
_entity_poly.pdbx_seq_one_letter_code
_entity_poly.pdbx_strand_id
1 'polypeptide(L)'
;FGELWLTAGQSNMAMPNWTMENREEFLDTAAKHCIRFYKFTTACDSFENPPFTEAYDTPGKWSGSYDREGAKNASAAACAACLVLAERFESEGCPIPVGFVDTSIGATSIEAWLPLSVTDGEMKEYLIKTGHYTYPDKRAGDCRDHYDHNSVFFNSVIAPLGGLKTRGMLWYQGEGNTGA
;
A
#
# COMPACT_ATOMS: atom_id res chain seq x y z
N PHE A 1 4.28 -5.57 21.84
CA PHE A 1 2.98 -4.94 21.57
C PHE A 1 3.24 -3.54 21.07
N GLY A 2 2.42 -3.06 20.12
CA GLY A 2 2.55 -1.74 19.50
C GLY A 2 1.32 -1.43 18.65
N GLU A 3 1.34 -0.29 17.96
CA GLU A 3 0.29 0.04 16.98
C GLU A 3 0.71 -0.37 15.57
N LEU A 4 -0.22 -0.96 14.83
CA LEU A 4 -0.04 -1.31 13.43
C LEU A 4 -1.05 -0.56 12.56
N TRP A 5 -0.56 0.09 11.53
CA TRP A 5 -1.34 0.83 10.54
C TRP A 5 -1.26 0.17 9.18
N LEU A 6 -2.32 0.24 8.40
CA LEU A 6 -2.31 -0.11 6.99
C LEU A 6 -2.11 1.16 6.17
N THR A 7 -1.23 1.12 5.18
CA THR A 7 -1.06 2.23 4.24
C THR A 7 -1.31 1.73 2.82
N ALA A 8 -2.17 2.41 2.08
CA ALA A 8 -2.55 2.01 0.75
C ALA A 8 -2.82 3.23 -0.14
N GLY A 9 -2.81 3.03 -1.42
CA GLY A 9 -3.02 4.08 -2.40
C GLY A 9 -2.03 4.00 -3.56
N GLN A 10 -1.82 5.10 -4.26
CA GLN A 10 -0.98 5.15 -5.44
C GLN A 10 0.36 5.89 -5.22
N SER A 11 0.92 6.51 -6.26
CA SER A 11 2.27 7.07 -6.26
C SER A 11 2.57 8.01 -5.10
N ASN A 12 1.64 8.89 -4.71
CA ASN A 12 1.85 9.81 -3.60
C ASN A 12 1.96 9.10 -2.24
N MET A 13 1.29 7.96 -2.05
CA MET A 13 1.51 7.12 -0.88
C MET A 13 2.78 6.27 -1.03
N ALA A 14 3.06 5.76 -2.23
CA ALA A 14 4.20 4.89 -2.49
C ALA A 14 5.55 5.61 -2.55
N MET A 15 5.55 6.96 -2.62
CA MET A 15 6.77 7.76 -2.75
C MET A 15 7.77 7.45 -1.64
N PRO A 16 8.98 6.97 -1.99
CA PRO A 16 9.93 6.51 -0.99
C PRO A 16 10.70 7.64 -0.31
N ASN A 17 11.19 7.39 0.90
CA ASN A 17 11.91 8.38 1.70
C ASN A 17 13.12 9.01 0.97
N TRP A 18 13.77 8.30 0.06
CA TRP A 18 14.90 8.86 -0.68
C TRP A 18 14.53 10.04 -1.60
N THR A 19 13.26 10.25 -1.87
CA THR A 19 12.76 11.40 -2.66
C THR A 19 12.60 12.67 -1.84
N MET A 20 12.63 12.57 -0.51
CA MET A 20 12.49 13.74 0.37
C MET A 20 13.73 14.65 0.28
N GLU A 21 13.50 15.95 0.31
CA GLU A 21 14.57 16.95 0.25
C GLU A 21 15.50 16.85 1.48
N ASN A 22 14.93 16.68 2.68
CA ASN A 22 15.65 16.56 3.94
C ASN A 22 15.80 15.10 4.41
N ARG A 23 15.92 14.14 3.50
CA ARG A 23 15.87 12.69 3.78
C ARG A 23 16.88 12.22 4.83
N GLU A 24 18.10 12.79 4.85
CA GLU A 24 19.14 12.32 5.76
C GLU A 24 18.77 12.65 7.21
N GLU A 25 18.35 13.89 7.48
CA GLU A 25 17.88 14.33 8.79
C GLU A 25 16.64 13.57 9.23
N PHE A 26 15.70 13.36 8.31
CA PHE A 26 14.50 12.57 8.56
C PHE A 26 14.81 11.14 8.94
N LEU A 27 15.69 10.45 8.19
CA LEU A 27 16.08 9.08 8.47
C LEU A 27 16.87 8.96 9.79
N ASP A 28 17.71 9.93 10.12
CA ASP A 28 18.43 9.99 11.39
C ASP A 28 17.46 10.17 12.57
N THR A 29 16.41 10.95 12.39
CA THR A 29 15.36 11.12 13.40
C THR A 29 14.54 9.85 13.55
N ALA A 30 14.07 9.27 12.43
CA ALA A 30 13.29 8.05 12.45
C ALA A 30 14.05 6.86 13.06
N ALA A 31 15.38 6.80 12.90
CA ALA A 31 16.19 5.74 13.46
C ALA A 31 16.23 5.73 15.00
N LYS A 32 15.92 6.86 15.65
CA LYS A 32 15.83 6.97 17.11
C LYS A 32 14.56 6.33 17.68
N HIS A 33 13.56 6.11 16.82
CA HIS A 33 12.25 5.57 17.18
C HIS A 33 12.07 4.14 16.66
N CYS A 34 11.29 3.34 17.36
CA CYS A 34 11.01 1.96 16.98
C CYS A 34 9.89 1.89 15.95
N ILE A 35 10.20 2.27 14.70
CA ILE A 35 9.27 2.17 13.58
C ILE A 35 9.55 0.88 12.81
N ARG A 36 8.50 0.09 12.50
CA ARG A 36 8.57 -1.13 11.72
C ARG A 36 7.69 -1.00 10.49
N PHE A 37 8.11 -1.57 9.38
CA PHE A 37 7.28 -1.61 8.18
C PHE A 37 7.41 -2.94 7.45
N TYR A 38 6.28 -3.39 6.96
CA TYR A 38 6.19 -4.50 6.04
C TYR A 38 5.90 -3.93 4.66
N LYS A 39 6.73 -4.29 3.68
CA LYS A 39 6.49 -3.93 2.29
C LYS A 39 6.32 -5.20 1.48
N PHE A 40 5.26 -5.26 0.70
CA PHE A 40 5.10 -6.31 -0.29
C PHE A 40 6.21 -6.20 -1.33
N THR A 41 6.86 -7.29 -1.63
CA THR A 41 7.68 -7.39 -2.84
C THR A 41 6.74 -7.21 -4.00
N THR A 42 7.10 -6.34 -4.92
CA THR A 42 6.25 -5.87 -6.01
C THR A 42 5.37 -6.98 -6.55
N ALA A 43 4.08 -6.75 -6.51
CA ALA A 43 3.07 -7.67 -7.00
C ALA A 43 3.34 -8.21 -8.42
N CYS A 44 4.23 -7.57 -9.15
CA CYS A 44 4.61 -7.91 -10.50
C CYS A 44 5.28 -9.27 -10.68
N ASP A 45 6.12 -9.69 -9.75
CA ASP A 45 6.83 -10.97 -9.87
C ASP A 45 5.93 -12.18 -9.60
N SER A 46 4.73 -11.93 -9.09
CA SER A 46 3.76 -12.95 -8.70
C SER A 46 2.65 -13.16 -9.73
N PHE A 47 2.62 -12.36 -10.80
CA PHE A 47 1.49 -12.32 -11.74
C PHE A 47 1.56 -13.30 -12.91
N GLU A 48 2.41 -14.30 -12.89
CA GLU A 48 2.44 -15.28 -13.98
C GLU A 48 1.09 -15.95 -14.25
N ASN A 49 0.21 -16.04 -13.26
CA ASN A 49 -1.20 -16.48 -13.42
C ASN A 49 -2.04 -16.11 -12.18
N PRO A 50 -2.30 -14.84 -11.86
CA PRO A 50 -3.12 -14.55 -10.69
C PRO A 50 -4.58 -14.94 -10.93
N PRO A 51 -5.23 -15.56 -9.97
CA PRO A 51 -6.67 -15.58 -9.94
C PRO A 51 -7.16 -14.19 -9.54
N PHE A 52 -7.32 -13.29 -10.51
CA PHE A 52 -7.84 -11.93 -10.26
C PHE A 52 -9.18 -11.92 -9.55
N THR A 53 -9.89 -13.05 -9.54
CA THR A 53 -11.19 -13.22 -8.92
C THR A 53 -11.12 -13.72 -7.47
N GLU A 54 -9.96 -14.18 -7.01
CA GLU A 54 -9.78 -14.78 -5.69
C GLU A 54 -8.55 -14.18 -4.98
N ALA A 55 -8.59 -14.14 -3.65
CA ALA A 55 -7.46 -13.71 -2.86
C ALA A 55 -6.29 -14.71 -2.97
N TYR A 56 -5.07 -14.21 -3.03
CA TYR A 56 -3.86 -15.02 -3.06
C TYR A 56 -2.72 -14.35 -2.31
N ASP A 57 -1.77 -15.16 -1.83
CA ASP A 57 -0.65 -14.66 -1.04
C ASP A 57 0.34 -13.89 -1.92
N THR A 58 0.67 -12.69 -1.48
CA THR A 58 1.73 -11.88 -2.06
C THR A 58 2.88 -11.75 -1.06
N PRO A 59 4.09 -12.19 -1.42
CA PRO A 59 5.21 -12.13 -0.51
C PRO A 59 5.62 -10.70 -0.18
N GLY A 60 6.19 -10.52 1.00
CA GLY A 60 6.68 -9.24 1.45
C GLY A 60 7.79 -9.38 2.50
N LYS A 61 8.34 -8.25 2.92
CA LYS A 61 9.48 -8.23 3.84
C LYS A 61 9.27 -7.19 4.95
N TRP A 62 9.58 -7.61 6.17
CA TRP A 62 9.70 -6.68 7.30
C TRP A 62 11.05 -5.98 7.31
N SER A 63 11.03 -4.69 7.63
CA SER A 63 12.20 -3.86 7.93
C SER A 63 11.84 -2.85 9.03
N GLY A 64 12.71 -1.91 9.30
CA GLY A 64 12.46 -0.87 10.29
C GLY A 64 13.38 0.33 10.13
N SER A 65 13.11 1.38 10.91
CA SER A 65 13.88 2.62 10.90
C SER A 65 15.36 2.44 11.24
N TYR A 66 15.73 1.35 11.90
CA TYR A 66 17.12 0.95 12.20
C TYR A 66 17.88 0.43 10.96
N ASP A 67 17.17 -0.04 9.94
CA ASP A 67 17.75 -0.47 8.67
C ASP A 67 17.67 0.69 7.68
N ARG A 68 18.77 1.44 7.56
CA ARG A 68 18.81 2.66 6.73
C ARG A 68 18.50 2.39 5.26
N GLU A 69 18.97 1.27 4.71
CA GLU A 69 18.71 0.93 3.31
C GLU A 69 17.25 0.52 3.09
N GLY A 70 16.69 -0.27 4.01
CA GLY A 70 15.26 -0.57 3.99
C GLY A 70 14.40 0.68 4.16
N ALA A 71 14.76 1.53 5.13
CA ALA A 71 14.05 2.77 5.42
C ALA A 71 14.03 3.75 4.24
N LYS A 72 15.09 3.85 3.45
CA LYS A 72 15.11 4.68 2.23
C LYS A 72 13.99 4.35 1.24
N ASN A 73 13.64 3.08 1.15
CA ASN A 73 12.64 2.57 0.19
C ASN A 73 11.24 2.47 0.77
N ALA A 74 11.05 2.78 2.04
CA ALA A 74 9.72 2.83 2.65
C ALA A 74 8.95 4.09 2.23
N SER A 75 7.63 4.03 2.29
CA SER A 75 6.74 5.18 2.02
C SER A 75 7.09 6.37 2.91
N ALA A 76 7.39 7.51 2.30
CA ALA A 76 7.69 8.76 3.01
C ALA A 76 6.51 9.23 3.86
N ALA A 77 5.30 9.19 3.29
CA ALA A 77 4.08 9.59 3.98
C ALA A 77 3.79 8.70 5.19
N ALA A 78 3.92 7.38 5.02
CA ALA A 78 3.71 6.42 6.11
C ALA A 78 4.77 6.55 7.21
N CYS A 79 6.04 6.69 6.83
CA CYS A 79 7.12 6.89 7.80
C CYS A 79 6.95 8.19 8.60
N ALA A 80 6.57 9.29 7.95
CA ALA A 80 6.31 10.56 8.62
C ALA A 80 5.15 10.45 9.62
N ALA A 81 4.04 9.82 9.23
CA ALA A 81 2.91 9.60 10.12
C ALA A 81 3.30 8.73 11.34
N CYS A 82 4.05 7.65 11.11
CA CYS A 82 4.52 6.78 12.20
C CYS A 82 5.53 7.47 13.11
N LEU A 83 6.38 8.36 12.56
CA LEU A 83 7.31 9.16 13.37
C LEU A 83 6.56 10.08 14.32
N VAL A 84 5.58 10.83 13.82
CA VAL A 84 4.75 11.72 14.65
C VAL A 84 4.03 10.94 15.75
N LEU A 85 3.52 9.75 15.44
CA LEU A 85 2.88 8.89 16.44
C LEU A 85 3.87 8.40 17.49
N ALA A 86 5.07 7.96 17.08
CA ALA A 86 6.10 7.50 18.00
C ALA A 86 6.56 8.61 18.95
N GLU A 87 6.83 9.81 18.44
CA GLU A 87 7.18 10.99 19.23
C GLU A 87 6.06 11.36 20.22
N ARG A 88 4.82 11.27 19.78
CA ARG A 88 3.67 11.52 20.65
C ARG A 88 3.62 10.53 21.80
N PHE A 89 3.73 9.22 21.52
CA PHE A 89 3.71 8.19 22.56
C PHE A 89 4.85 8.36 23.57
N GLU A 90 6.02 8.76 23.10
CA GLU A 90 7.15 9.08 23.99
C GLU A 90 6.85 10.30 24.88
N SER A 91 6.28 11.36 24.32
CA SER A 91 5.91 12.56 25.06
C SER A 91 4.82 12.31 26.10
N GLU A 92 3.96 11.34 25.86
CA GLU A 92 2.91 10.89 26.80
C GLU A 92 3.43 9.89 27.86
N GLY A 93 4.75 9.57 27.83
CA GLY A 93 5.39 8.64 28.78
C GLY A 93 5.04 7.16 28.53
N CYS A 94 4.52 6.83 27.36
CA CYS A 94 4.12 5.48 26.98
C CYS A 94 4.76 5.07 25.62
N PRO A 95 6.09 4.97 25.53
CA PRO A 95 6.76 4.64 24.28
C PRO A 95 6.38 3.22 23.82
N ILE A 96 5.68 3.11 22.70
CA ILE A 96 5.32 1.85 22.07
C ILE A 96 5.83 1.83 20.63
N PRO A 97 6.20 0.65 20.09
CA PRO A 97 6.53 0.52 18.69
C PRO A 97 5.35 0.87 17.79
N VAL A 98 5.63 1.57 16.70
CA VAL A 98 4.64 1.88 15.66
C VAL A 98 5.07 1.19 14.38
N GLY A 99 4.13 0.55 13.72
CA GLY A 99 4.39 -0.15 12.47
C GLY A 99 3.34 0.16 11.41
N PHE A 100 3.70 -0.08 10.15
CA PHE A 100 2.76 -0.03 9.04
C PHE A 100 3.01 -1.16 8.05
N VAL A 101 1.93 -1.57 7.40
CA VAL A 101 1.95 -2.49 6.26
C VAL A 101 1.76 -1.62 5.02
N ASP A 102 2.81 -1.50 4.21
CA ASP A 102 2.79 -0.70 2.98
C ASP A 102 2.28 -1.54 1.82
N THR A 103 1.07 -1.24 1.39
CA THR A 103 0.41 -1.86 0.26
C THR A 103 0.31 -0.92 -0.94
N SER A 104 0.91 0.26 -0.86
CA SER A 104 0.79 1.30 -1.89
C SER A 104 1.48 0.91 -3.20
N ILE A 105 0.82 1.17 -4.33
CA ILE A 105 1.28 0.83 -5.67
C ILE A 105 1.01 2.01 -6.61
N GLY A 106 2.06 2.53 -7.24
CA GLY A 106 1.94 3.67 -8.16
C GLY A 106 1.10 3.38 -9.40
N ALA A 107 0.50 4.42 -9.97
CA ALA A 107 -0.28 4.36 -11.21
C ALA A 107 -1.52 3.45 -11.16
N THR A 108 -2.17 3.33 -10.01
CA THR A 108 -3.35 2.48 -9.83
C THR A 108 -4.63 3.28 -9.76
N SER A 109 -5.69 2.76 -10.40
CA SER A 109 -7.05 3.26 -10.24
C SER A 109 -7.73 2.70 -9.00
N ILE A 110 -8.80 3.32 -8.52
CA ILE A 110 -9.55 2.86 -7.34
C ILE A 110 -10.18 1.48 -7.58
N GLU A 111 -10.59 1.19 -8.80
CA GLU A 111 -11.25 -0.05 -9.20
C GLU A 111 -10.38 -1.29 -8.93
N ALA A 112 -9.07 -1.13 -9.03
CA ALA A 112 -8.12 -2.19 -8.72
C ALA A 112 -8.09 -2.58 -7.23
N TRP A 113 -8.54 -1.69 -6.35
CA TRP A 113 -8.56 -1.85 -4.89
C TRP A 113 -9.90 -2.27 -4.32
N LEU A 114 -10.95 -2.33 -5.13
CA LEU A 114 -12.30 -2.71 -4.71
C LEU A 114 -12.52 -4.22 -4.92
N PRO A 115 -13.32 -4.88 -4.09
CA PRO A 115 -13.67 -6.28 -4.32
C PRO A 115 -14.49 -6.46 -5.59
N LEU A 116 -14.34 -7.62 -6.23
CA LEU A 116 -15.04 -7.94 -7.49
C LEU A 116 -16.57 -7.87 -7.33
N SER A 117 -17.09 -8.19 -6.15
CA SER A 117 -18.53 -8.05 -5.85
C SER A 117 -19.05 -6.61 -6.01
N VAL A 118 -18.17 -5.61 -5.87
CA VAL A 118 -18.50 -4.19 -6.09
C VAL A 118 -18.29 -3.83 -7.55
N THR A 119 -17.13 -4.12 -8.12
CA THR A 119 -16.76 -3.69 -9.48
C THR A 119 -17.51 -4.44 -10.57
N ASP A 120 -17.77 -5.75 -10.40
CA ASP A 120 -18.59 -6.58 -11.30
C ASP A 120 -20.04 -6.72 -10.82
N GLY A 121 -20.39 -6.08 -9.72
CA GLY A 121 -21.72 -6.02 -9.12
C GLY A 121 -22.34 -4.63 -9.22
N GLU A 122 -22.39 -3.93 -8.09
CA GLU A 122 -23.12 -2.66 -7.95
C GLU A 122 -22.61 -1.53 -8.86
N MET A 123 -21.31 -1.49 -9.15
CA MET A 123 -20.68 -0.44 -9.96
C MET A 123 -20.53 -0.81 -11.44
N LYS A 124 -20.81 -2.03 -11.84
CA LYS A 124 -20.52 -2.53 -13.20
C LYS A 124 -21.04 -1.63 -14.32
N GLU A 125 -22.32 -1.30 -14.27
CA GLU A 125 -22.94 -0.47 -15.30
C GLU A 125 -22.33 0.93 -15.38
N TYR A 126 -22.02 1.51 -14.23
CA TYR A 126 -21.34 2.81 -14.14
C TYR A 126 -19.94 2.74 -14.75
N LEU A 127 -19.15 1.74 -14.39
CA LEU A 127 -17.78 1.56 -14.89
C LEU A 127 -17.75 1.30 -16.39
N ILE A 128 -18.68 0.52 -16.93
CA ILE A 128 -18.83 0.31 -18.38
C ILE A 128 -19.15 1.64 -19.08
N LYS A 129 -20.10 2.40 -18.55
CA LYS A 129 -20.53 3.68 -19.12
C LYS A 129 -19.42 4.72 -19.13
N THR A 130 -18.56 4.71 -18.13
CA THR A 130 -17.44 5.65 -17.99
C THR A 130 -16.14 5.15 -18.64
N GLY A 131 -16.11 3.95 -19.18
CA GLY A 131 -14.92 3.36 -19.79
C GLY A 131 -13.88 2.83 -18.80
N HIS A 132 -14.22 2.75 -17.52
CA HIS A 132 -13.34 2.28 -16.44
C HIS A 132 -13.54 0.80 -16.08
N TYR A 133 -14.42 0.09 -16.77
CA TYR A 133 -14.61 -1.33 -16.53
C TYR A 133 -13.57 -2.16 -17.26
N THR A 134 -12.67 -2.75 -16.48
CA THR A 134 -11.67 -3.69 -16.98
C THR A 134 -11.87 -5.03 -16.30
N TYR A 135 -12.49 -5.99 -17.00
CA TYR A 135 -12.69 -7.31 -16.41
C TYR A 135 -11.35 -7.99 -16.14
N PRO A 136 -11.21 -8.65 -14.98
CA PRO A 136 -10.01 -9.42 -14.67
C PRO A 136 -9.84 -10.56 -15.69
N ASP A 137 -9.01 -10.36 -16.65
CA ASP A 137 -8.72 -11.33 -17.72
C ASP A 137 -7.36 -11.99 -17.49
N LYS A 138 -7.22 -13.25 -17.84
CA LYS A 138 -5.94 -13.97 -17.84
C LYS A 138 -5.12 -13.47 -19.04
N ARG A 139 -4.44 -12.36 -18.90
CA ARG A 139 -3.54 -11.88 -19.94
C ARG A 139 -2.13 -12.33 -19.65
N ALA A 140 -1.48 -12.93 -20.64
CA ALA A 140 -0.04 -13.02 -20.69
C ALA A 140 0.50 -11.64 -21.07
N GLY A 141 1.25 -11.00 -20.19
CA GLY A 141 1.81 -9.67 -20.43
C GLY A 141 2.63 -9.16 -19.24
N ASP A 142 3.19 -7.97 -19.39
CA ASP A 142 3.85 -7.28 -18.29
C ASP A 142 2.81 -6.97 -17.19
N CYS A 143 3.15 -7.21 -15.96
CA CYS A 143 2.26 -6.94 -14.82
C CYS A 143 1.76 -5.49 -14.77
N ARG A 144 2.50 -4.56 -15.34
CA ARG A 144 2.10 -3.15 -15.46
C ARG A 144 0.85 -2.95 -16.32
N ASP A 145 0.59 -3.87 -17.24
CA ASP A 145 -0.60 -3.87 -18.08
C ASP A 145 -1.88 -4.23 -17.30
N HIS A 146 -1.71 -4.68 -16.03
CA HIS A 146 -2.80 -5.15 -15.17
C HIS A 146 -3.12 -4.19 -14.01
N TYR A 147 -2.39 -3.10 -13.85
CA TYR A 147 -2.58 -2.18 -12.71
C TYR A 147 -3.96 -1.51 -12.66
N ASP A 148 -4.65 -1.43 -13.76
CA ASP A 148 -6.00 -0.88 -13.87
C ASP A 148 -7.11 -1.93 -13.89
N HIS A 149 -6.74 -3.21 -13.74
CA HIS A 149 -7.75 -4.27 -13.71
C HIS A 149 -8.52 -4.26 -12.40
N ASN A 150 -9.84 -4.36 -12.51
CA ASN A 150 -10.75 -4.44 -11.39
C ASN A 150 -10.30 -5.50 -10.39
N SER A 151 -10.24 -5.11 -9.11
CA SER A 151 -9.98 -5.99 -7.98
C SER A 151 -8.58 -6.61 -7.90
N VAL A 152 -7.65 -6.28 -8.78
CA VAL A 152 -6.32 -6.91 -8.81
C VAL A 152 -5.57 -6.72 -7.49
N PHE A 153 -5.56 -5.51 -6.93
CA PHE A 153 -4.87 -5.23 -5.66
C PHE A 153 -5.75 -5.52 -4.44
N PHE A 154 -7.06 -5.50 -4.60
CA PHE A 154 -7.91 -6.05 -3.55
C PHE A 154 -7.56 -7.52 -3.30
N ASN A 155 -7.52 -8.34 -4.33
CA ASN A 155 -7.28 -9.78 -4.19
C ASN A 155 -5.84 -10.14 -3.81
N SER A 156 -4.86 -9.42 -4.36
CA SER A 156 -3.45 -9.72 -4.12
C SER A 156 -2.88 -9.13 -2.84
N VAL A 157 -3.45 -8.03 -2.33
CA VAL A 157 -2.84 -7.28 -1.24
C VAL A 157 -3.80 -7.07 -0.08
N ILE A 158 -5.04 -6.64 -0.33
CA ILE A 158 -5.97 -6.29 0.75
C ILE A 158 -6.64 -7.53 1.34
N ALA A 159 -7.17 -8.41 0.52
CA ALA A 159 -7.87 -9.60 0.99
C ALA A 159 -7.00 -10.57 1.80
N PRO A 160 -5.71 -10.81 1.45
CA PRO A 160 -4.82 -11.61 2.28
C PRO A 160 -4.57 -11.04 3.68
N LEU A 161 -4.75 -9.73 3.87
CA LEU A 161 -4.66 -9.06 5.16
C LEU A 161 -5.94 -9.22 6.00
N GLY A 162 -6.95 -9.93 5.48
CA GLY A 162 -8.19 -10.20 6.18
C GLY A 162 -7.96 -10.82 7.55
N GLY A 163 -8.49 -10.19 8.60
CA GLY A 163 -8.27 -10.59 9.99
C GLY A 163 -7.06 -9.93 10.68
N LEU A 164 -6.19 -9.24 9.95
CA LEU A 164 -5.13 -8.44 10.56
C LEU A 164 -5.74 -7.25 11.32
N LYS A 165 -5.49 -7.19 12.62
CA LYS A 165 -5.96 -6.06 13.44
C LYS A 165 -5.02 -4.88 13.26
N THR A 166 -5.50 -3.84 12.60
CA THR A 166 -4.81 -2.55 12.47
C THR A 166 -5.52 -1.47 13.30
N ARG A 167 -4.79 -0.45 13.70
CA ARG A 167 -5.34 0.73 14.38
C ARG A 167 -6.16 1.58 13.43
N GLY A 168 -5.74 1.63 12.18
CA GLY A 168 -6.40 2.41 11.14
C GLY A 168 -5.70 2.21 9.79
N MET A 169 -6.20 2.94 8.80
CA MET A 169 -5.67 2.95 7.44
C MET A 169 -5.35 4.39 7.02
N LEU A 170 -4.19 4.56 6.42
CA LEU A 170 -3.82 5.77 5.69
C LEU A 170 -4.01 5.49 4.20
N TRP A 171 -4.89 6.24 3.56
CA TRP A 171 -5.24 6.09 2.16
C TRP A 171 -4.90 7.35 1.38
N TYR A 172 -4.10 7.22 0.30
CA TYR A 172 -3.81 8.32 -0.60
C TYR A 172 -3.83 7.83 -2.06
N GLN A 173 -4.97 7.99 -2.69
CA GLN A 173 -5.25 7.60 -4.08
C GLN A 173 -6.33 8.54 -4.66
N GLY A 174 -6.36 8.70 -5.96
CA GLY A 174 -7.38 9.48 -6.69
C GLY A 174 -6.85 10.00 -8.02
N GLU A 175 -5.56 10.24 -8.14
CA GLU A 175 -4.95 10.81 -9.34
C GLU A 175 -5.11 9.89 -10.56
N GLY A 176 -5.07 8.56 -10.37
CA GLY A 176 -5.32 7.57 -11.43
C GLY A 176 -6.73 7.61 -12.01
N ASN A 177 -7.67 8.27 -11.32
CA ASN A 177 -9.07 8.41 -11.74
C ASN A 177 -9.43 9.81 -12.26
N THR A 178 -8.46 10.74 -12.35
CA THR A 178 -8.72 12.15 -12.73
C THR A 178 -8.58 12.42 -14.23
N GLY A 179 -8.10 11.48 -15.01
CA GLY A 179 -7.80 11.62 -16.45
C GLY A 179 -8.87 11.06 -17.40
N ALA A 180 -10.07 10.81 -16.91
CA ALA A 180 -11.18 10.26 -17.68
C ALA A 180 -12.20 11.32 -18.07
#